data_f5b350f07d1952d8e6e13fa9e23b5ed7
#
_entry.id   f5b350f07d1952d8e6e13fa9e23b5ed7
#
_cell.length_a   1.000
_cell.length_b   1.000
_cell.length_c   1.000
_cell.angle_alpha   90.00
_cell.angle_beta   90.00
_cell.angle_gamma   90.00
#
_symmetry.space_group_name_H-M   'P 1'
#
loop_
_entity.id
_entity.type
_entity.pdbx_description
1 polymer ?
#
loop_
_entity_poly.entity_id
_entity_poly.type
_entity_poly.pdbx_seq_one_letter_code
_entity_poly.pdbx_strand_id
1 'polypeptide(L)'
;AMSMISDSFPPEKRGKPIAFYTAALSLGAGIASLISAGVINWAKSEPNLSFPLVGEVAPWQFTFLVVGLPGLLLAVLFLFMREPKRIGKNAADDESITFGETFVHVKKRWKIYGSFIAFVCLMIICAYSQGFYAPMFQRTWGWEAEKYAVWNAVVLLAVGPLTVNIAGWLSDKMYSEKNRKDAPLLIVIFGAFILVPTGIAAPLMPTAELAMAVIALNTFGIAATSATSVTALLNITPGVIRAQTVALYYMVISISGLLLGPFTVGWLSDNVFGNENLNYACAAVPLIYGILVLPLAKFAIRSYNQELSEIEQED
;
A
#
# COMPACT_ATOMS: atom_id res chain seq x y z
N ALA A 1 6.46 -11.43 -10.26
CA ALA A 1 5.11 -12.03 -10.19
C ALA A 1 4.19 -11.47 -11.28
N MET A 2 4.00 -10.15 -11.39
CA MET A 2 3.14 -9.53 -12.43
C MET A 2 3.55 -9.94 -13.85
N SER A 3 4.85 -9.95 -14.17
CA SER A 3 5.37 -10.42 -15.46
C SER A 3 5.00 -11.88 -15.70
N MET A 4 5.20 -12.76 -14.71
CA MET A 4 4.83 -14.19 -14.83
C MET A 4 3.34 -14.39 -15.09
N ILE A 5 2.48 -13.58 -14.44
CA ILE A 5 1.03 -13.64 -14.68
C ILE A 5 0.73 -13.21 -16.12
N SER A 6 1.34 -12.14 -16.60
CA SER A 6 1.13 -11.67 -17.97
C SER A 6 1.64 -12.63 -19.04
N ASP A 7 2.67 -13.42 -18.72
CA ASP A 7 3.22 -14.44 -19.60
C ASP A 7 2.44 -15.77 -19.54
N SER A 8 1.71 -16.02 -18.42
CA SER A 8 0.96 -17.26 -18.21
C SER A 8 -0.49 -17.20 -18.66
N PHE A 9 -1.07 -16.00 -18.77
CA PHE A 9 -2.49 -15.82 -19.09
C PHE A 9 -2.67 -14.88 -20.30
N PRO A 10 -3.60 -15.21 -21.24
CA PRO A 10 -3.92 -14.29 -22.32
C PRO A 10 -4.56 -13.01 -21.80
N PRO A 11 -4.48 -11.87 -22.53
CA PRO A 11 -4.91 -10.56 -22.07
C PRO A 11 -6.32 -10.52 -21.46
N GLU A 12 -7.25 -11.26 -22.06
CA GLU A 12 -8.67 -11.31 -21.68
C GLU A 12 -8.91 -12.05 -20.34
N LYS A 13 -7.94 -12.85 -19.89
CA LYS A 13 -8.04 -13.67 -18.68
C LYS A 13 -7.08 -13.25 -17.56
N ARG A 14 -6.35 -12.15 -17.71
CA ARG A 14 -5.37 -11.66 -16.73
C ARG A 14 -5.99 -11.01 -15.52
N GLY A 15 -7.19 -10.46 -15.64
CA GLY A 15 -7.84 -9.67 -14.58
C GLY A 15 -7.99 -10.43 -13.27
N LYS A 16 -8.50 -11.67 -13.30
CA LYS A 16 -8.68 -12.50 -12.09
C LYS A 16 -7.37 -12.83 -11.37
N PRO A 17 -6.32 -13.35 -12.05
CA PRO A 17 -5.01 -13.61 -11.41
C PRO A 17 -4.35 -12.35 -10.83
N ILE A 18 -4.46 -11.21 -11.51
CA ILE A 18 -3.92 -9.93 -11.03
C ILE A 18 -4.68 -9.45 -9.78
N ALA A 19 -6.02 -9.53 -9.82
CA ALA A 19 -6.86 -9.17 -8.67
C ALA A 19 -6.54 -10.06 -7.46
N PHE A 20 -6.40 -11.37 -7.66
CA PHE A 20 -6.02 -12.31 -6.60
C PHE A 20 -4.64 -12.00 -6.02
N TYR A 21 -3.65 -11.73 -6.88
CA TYR A 21 -2.31 -11.32 -6.46
C TYR A 21 -2.33 -10.03 -5.63
N THR A 22 -3.11 -9.04 -6.07
CA THR A 22 -3.22 -7.76 -5.36
C THR A 22 -3.95 -7.91 -4.02
N ALA A 23 -5.01 -8.73 -3.97
CA ALA A 23 -5.73 -9.03 -2.74
C ALA A 23 -4.85 -9.79 -1.71
N ALA A 24 -3.86 -10.55 -2.18
CA ALA A 24 -2.95 -11.29 -1.31
C ALA A 24 -2.15 -10.38 -0.36
N LEU A 25 -1.91 -9.11 -0.69
CA LEU A 25 -1.27 -8.14 0.21
C LEU A 25 -2.09 -7.91 1.48
N SER A 26 -3.38 -7.61 1.34
CA SER A 26 -4.27 -7.36 2.49
C SER A 26 -4.54 -8.65 3.27
N LEU A 27 -4.74 -9.77 2.56
CA LEU A 27 -4.92 -11.09 3.17
C LEU A 27 -3.68 -11.51 3.97
N GLY A 28 -2.48 -11.34 3.37
CA GLY A 28 -1.22 -11.66 4.02
C GLY A 28 -0.97 -10.82 5.26
N ALA A 29 -1.24 -9.51 5.21
CA ALA A 29 -1.11 -8.62 6.36
C ALA A 29 -2.09 -9.00 7.48
N GLY A 30 -3.35 -9.32 7.14
CA GLY A 30 -4.35 -9.75 8.11
C GLY A 30 -3.99 -11.09 8.77
N ILE A 31 -3.58 -12.08 7.98
CA ILE A 31 -3.14 -13.40 8.50
C ILE A 31 -1.88 -13.22 9.38
N ALA A 32 -0.91 -12.44 8.96
CA ALA A 32 0.29 -12.17 9.75
C ALA A 32 -0.05 -11.50 11.09
N SER A 33 -1.01 -10.56 11.11
CA SER A 33 -1.50 -9.94 12.35
C SER A 33 -2.15 -10.94 13.30
N LEU A 34 -2.97 -11.89 12.79
CA LEU A 34 -3.57 -12.95 13.60
C LEU A 34 -2.52 -13.91 14.17
N ILE A 35 -1.56 -14.34 13.35
CA ILE A 35 -0.47 -15.21 13.79
C ILE A 35 0.34 -14.47 14.88
N SER A 36 0.68 -13.21 14.65
CA SER A 36 1.43 -12.40 15.63
C SER A 36 0.68 -12.26 16.96
N ALA A 37 -0.64 -12.01 16.92
CA ALA A 37 -1.46 -11.95 18.13
C ALA A 37 -1.43 -13.27 18.90
N GLY A 38 -1.60 -14.41 18.22
CA GLY A 38 -1.56 -15.73 18.82
C GLY A 38 -0.18 -16.06 19.41
N VAL A 39 0.89 -15.74 18.70
CA VAL A 39 2.26 -16.00 19.16
C VAL A 39 2.62 -15.13 20.37
N ILE A 40 2.26 -13.85 20.37
CA ILE A 40 2.53 -12.95 21.50
C ILE A 40 1.76 -13.44 22.75
N ASN A 41 0.49 -13.83 22.58
CA ASN A 41 -0.32 -14.34 23.69
C ASN A 41 0.28 -15.63 24.26
N TRP A 42 0.68 -16.57 23.40
CA TRP A 42 1.33 -17.80 23.85
C TRP A 42 2.69 -17.52 24.52
N ALA A 43 3.52 -16.66 23.97
CA ALA A 43 4.82 -16.32 24.51
C ALA A 43 4.75 -15.59 25.88
N LYS A 44 3.63 -14.94 26.20
CA LYS A 44 3.40 -14.38 27.55
C LYS A 44 3.16 -15.45 28.58
N SER A 45 2.60 -16.62 28.21
CA SER A 45 2.37 -17.75 29.13
C SER A 45 3.64 -18.57 29.40
N GLU A 46 4.68 -18.40 28.55
CA GLU A 46 5.94 -19.13 28.62
C GLU A 46 7.12 -18.14 28.74
N PRO A 47 7.40 -17.64 29.96
CA PRO A 47 8.37 -16.54 30.17
C PRO A 47 9.84 -16.90 29.84
N ASN A 48 10.18 -18.19 29.70
CA ASN A 48 11.54 -18.68 29.43
C ASN A 48 11.61 -19.44 28.09
N LEU A 49 11.35 -18.77 26.98
CA LEU A 49 11.54 -19.32 25.66
C LEU A 49 13.04 -19.42 25.36
N SER A 50 13.63 -20.60 25.59
CA SER A 50 15.02 -20.88 25.21
C SER A 50 15.08 -21.94 24.11
N PHE A 51 15.84 -21.64 23.05
CA PHE A 51 16.08 -22.57 21.95
C PHE A 51 17.53 -23.05 21.92
N PRO A 52 17.78 -24.31 21.60
CA PRO A 52 19.13 -24.92 21.69
C PRO A 52 20.22 -24.21 20.90
N LEU A 53 19.86 -23.49 19.83
CA LEU A 53 20.80 -22.79 18.92
C LEU A 53 20.79 -21.26 19.07
N VAL A 54 19.74 -20.68 19.66
CA VAL A 54 19.52 -19.23 19.67
C VAL A 54 19.58 -18.65 21.08
N GLY A 55 19.47 -19.51 22.12
CA GLY A 55 19.41 -19.09 23.52
C GLY A 55 18.03 -18.56 23.92
N GLU A 56 17.98 -17.62 24.86
CA GLU A 56 16.73 -16.99 25.30
C GLU A 56 16.19 -16.05 24.23
N VAL A 57 14.92 -16.23 23.88
CA VAL A 57 14.24 -15.50 22.82
C VAL A 57 13.08 -14.71 23.41
N ALA A 58 13.08 -13.40 23.22
CA ALA A 58 11.98 -12.53 23.61
C ALA A 58 10.72 -12.82 22.75
N PRO A 59 9.48 -12.60 23.30
CA PRO A 59 8.23 -12.86 22.57
C PRO A 59 8.16 -12.27 21.15
N TRP A 60 8.64 -11.06 20.96
CA TRP A 60 8.66 -10.42 19.64
C TRP A 60 9.63 -11.09 18.67
N GLN A 61 10.78 -11.59 19.14
CA GLN A 61 11.74 -12.33 18.31
C GLN A 61 11.16 -13.67 17.86
N PHE A 62 10.44 -14.35 18.76
CA PHE A 62 9.75 -15.59 18.44
C PHE A 62 8.66 -15.39 17.38
N THR A 63 7.96 -14.26 17.41
CA THR A 63 7.00 -13.91 16.36
C THR A 63 7.65 -13.86 14.98
N PHE A 64 8.84 -13.27 14.86
CA PHE A 64 9.59 -13.28 13.59
C PHE A 64 9.99 -14.68 13.13
N LEU A 65 10.38 -15.55 14.04
CA LEU A 65 10.69 -16.94 13.71
C LEU A 65 9.47 -17.68 13.18
N VAL A 66 8.33 -17.57 13.86
CA VAL A 66 7.08 -18.26 13.47
C VAL A 66 6.55 -17.75 12.13
N VAL A 67 6.58 -16.44 11.89
CA VAL A 67 6.10 -15.86 10.62
C VAL A 67 7.11 -16.07 9.49
N GLY A 68 8.41 -16.12 9.79
CA GLY A 68 9.49 -16.27 8.79
C GLY A 68 9.69 -17.70 8.30
N LEU A 69 9.51 -18.72 9.17
CA LEU A 69 9.70 -20.13 8.81
C LEU A 69 8.85 -20.59 7.62
N PRO A 70 7.54 -20.29 7.53
CA PRO A 70 6.76 -20.59 6.33
C PRO A 70 7.30 -19.95 5.07
N GLY A 71 7.93 -18.75 5.18
CA GLY A 71 8.59 -18.09 4.05
C GLY A 71 9.78 -18.88 3.50
N LEU A 72 10.56 -19.52 4.38
CA LEU A 72 11.68 -20.40 3.96
C LEU A 72 11.15 -21.63 3.23
N LEU A 73 10.06 -22.25 3.69
CA LEU A 73 9.42 -23.36 3.00
C LEU A 73 8.94 -22.95 1.61
N LEU A 74 8.32 -21.77 1.49
CA LEU A 74 7.92 -21.22 0.19
C LEU A 74 9.12 -20.94 -0.71
N ALA A 75 10.23 -20.43 -0.18
CA ALA A 75 11.45 -20.21 -0.96
C ALA A 75 11.99 -21.53 -1.56
N VAL A 76 11.97 -22.60 -0.77
CA VAL A 76 12.36 -23.94 -1.26
C VAL A 76 11.38 -24.42 -2.35
N LEU A 77 10.07 -24.23 -2.18
CA LEU A 77 9.08 -24.60 -3.21
C LEU A 77 9.28 -23.80 -4.50
N PHE A 78 9.68 -22.52 -4.43
CA PHE A 78 9.98 -21.71 -5.61
C PHE A 78 11.16 -22.24 -6.43
N LEU A 79 12.13 -22.93 -5.81
CA LEU A 79 13.25 -23.56 -6.54
C LEU A 79 12.78 -24.67 -7.50
N PHE A 80 11.64 -25.28 -7.23
CA PHE A 80 11.05 -26.32 -8.09
C PHE A 80 10.09 -25.79 -9.15
N MET A 81 9.77 -24.46 -9.12
CA MET A 81 8.89 -23.86 -10.13
C MET A 81 9.64 -23.65 -11.43
N ARG A 82 9.06 -24.13 -12.53
CA ARG A 82 9.58 -23.80 -13.86
C ARG A 82 9.15 -22.40 -14.27
N GLU A 83 10.11 -21.61 -14.74
CA GLU A 83 9.82 -20.30 -15.29
C GLU A 83 8.98 -20.48 -16.59
N PRO A 84 7.80 -19.80 -16.70
CA PRO A 84 6.99 -19.87 -17.91
C PRO A 84 7.76 -19.26 -19.09
N LYS A 85 7.56 -19.82 -20.28
CA LYS A 85 8.13 -19.22 -21.51
C LYS A 85 7.55 -17.83 -21.70
N ARG A 86 8.42 -16.84 -21.91
CA ARG A 86 8.00 -15.46 -22.16
C ARG A 86 7.21 -15.40 -23.48
N ILE A 87 5.93 -15.07 -23.41
CA ILE A 87 5.04 -14.91 -24.55
C ILE A 87 5.11 -13.44 -24.96
N GLY A 88 5.55 -13.16 -26.19
CA GLY A 88 5.48 -11.82 -26.79
C GLY A 88 6.77 -11.00 -26.86
N LYS A 89 7.94 -11.58 -26.64
CA LYS A 89 9.20 -11.01 -27.10
C LYS A 89 9.58 -11.63 -28.44
N ASN A 90 9.23 -10.97 -29.53
CA ASN A 90 9.96 -11.18 -30.77
C ASN A 90 11.38 -10.63 -30.54
N ALA A 91 12.40 -11.41 -30.85
CA ALA A 91 13.81 -11.04 -30.70
C ALA A 91 14.24 -9.78 -31.49
N ALA A 92 13.31 -9.21 -32.28
CA ALA A 92 13.50 -7.99 -33.06
C ALA A 92 13.10 -6.70 -32.33
N ASP A 93 12.35 -6.79 -31.22
CA ASP A 93 11.88 -5.62 -30.44
C ASP A 93 12.77 -5.34 -29.20
N ASP A 94 13.94 -5.91 -29.12
CA ASP A 94 14.88 -5.74 -28.01
C ASP A 94 15.75 -4.46 -28.17
N GLU A 95 15.14 -3.33 -28.54
CA GLU A 95 15.67 -2.05 -28.09
C GLU A 95 15.39 -1.96 -26.60
N SER A 96 16.31 -2.52 -25.82
CA SER A 96 16.26 -2.45 -24.35
C SER A 96 16.48 -1.00 -23.95
N ILE A 97 15.37 -0.25 -23.78
CA ILE A 97 15.44 1.11 -23.24
C ILE A 97 16.13 0.99 -21.89
N THR A 98 17.21 1.73 -21.73
CA THR A 98 17.99 1.75 -20.49
C THR A 98 17.20 2.45 -19.38
N PHE A 99 17.49 2.10 -18.14
CA PHE A 99 16.89 2.78 -16.97
C PHE A 99 17.14 4.30 -17.02
N GLY A 100 18.31 4.73 -17.57
CA GLY A 100 18.65 6.13 -17.76
C GLY A 100 17.68 6.85 -18.70
N GLU A 101 17.32 6.23 -19.84
CA GLU A 101 16.37 6.79 -20.80
C GLU A 101 14.96 6.89 -20.21
N THR A 102 14.52 5.87 -19.46
CA THR A 102 13.25 5.92 -18.72
C THR A 102 13.25 7.07 -17.70
N PHE A 103 14.34 7.25 -16.94
CA PHE A 103 14.46 8.33 -16.01
C PHE A 103 14.42 9.72 -16.70
N VAL A 104 15.09 9.86 -17.84
CA VAL A 104 15.05 11.08 -18.65
C VAL A 104 13.62 11.34 -19.16
N HIS A 105 12.91 10.30 -19.64
CA HIS A 105 11.52 10.43 -20.08
C HIS A 105 10.61 10.91 -18.93
N VAL A 106 10.66 10.25 -17.77
CA VAL A 106 9.88 10.64 -16.58
C VAL A 106 10.24 12.06 -16.12
N LYS A 107 11.53 12.41 -16.11
CA LYS A 107 12.02 13.75 -15.78
C LYS A 107 11.53 14.81 -16.75
N LYS A 108 11.54 14.55 -18.05
CA LYS A 108 11.05 15.47 -19.10
C LYS A 108 9.56 15.76 -18.91
N ARG A 109 8.79 14.75 -18.50
CA ARG A 109 7.34 14.87 -18.22
C ARG A 109 7.05 14.98 -16.71
N TRP A 110 7.91 15.66 -15.95
CA TRP A 110 7.83 15.75 -14.48
C TRP A 110 6.51 16.31 -13.95
N LYS A 111 5.84 17.17 -14.72
CA LYS A 111 4.54 17.76 -14.34
C LYS A 111 3.48 16.69 -14.09
N ILE A 112 3.45 15.65 -14.90
CA ILE A 112 2.50 14.56 -14.75
C ILE A 112 3.02 13.47 -13.79
N TYR A 113 4.19 12.88 -14.11
CA TYR A 113 4.73 11.81 -13.26
C TYR A 113 5.06 12.31 -11.85
N GLY A 114 5.71 13.47 -11.75
CA GLY A 114 6.10 14.04 -10.47
C GLY A 114 4.91 14.44 -9.60
N SER A 115 3.87 15.08 -10.18
CA SER A 115 2.68 15.44 -9.41
C SER A 115 1.88 14.22 -8.96
N PHE A 116 1.74 13.22 -9.82
CA PHE A 116 1.05 11.97 -9.50
C PHE A 116 1.81 11.20 -8.41
N ILE A 117 3.11 10.99 -8.58
CA ILE A 117 3.95 10.30 -7.60
C ILE A 117 3.95 11.05 -6.27
N ALA A 118 4.12 12.38 -6.27
CA ALA A 118 4.08 13.18 -5.06
C ALA A 118 2.72 13.07 -4.34
N PHE A 119 1.62 13.10 -5.08
CA PHE A 119 0.28 12.91 -4.53
C PHE A 119 0.14 11.56 -3.84
N VAL A 120 0.58 10.46 -4.49
CA VAL A 120 0.53 9.13 -3.89
C VAL A 120 1.50 8.99 -2.72
N CYS A 121 2.70 9.63 -2.78
CA CYS A 121 3.63 9.66 -1.64
C CYS A 121 2.97 10.21 -0.37
N LEU A 122 2.20 11.31 -0.46
CA LEU A 122 1.49 11.86 0.69
C LEU A 122 0.49 10.83 1.28
N MET A 123 -0.19 10.07 0.43
CA MET A 123 -1.12 9.03 0.88
C MET A 123 -0.39 7.88 1.56
N ILE A 124 0.72 7.44 1.01
CA ILE A 124 1.52 6.36 1.56
C ILE A 124 2.19 6.77 2.88
N ILE A 125 2.65 8.02 3.02
CA ILE A 125 3.15 8.55 4.30
C ILE A 125 2.07 8.47 5.38
N CYS A 126 0.84 8.89 5.08
CA CYS A 126 -0.29 8.77 6.00
C CYS A 126 -0.62 7.29 6.32
N ALA A 127 -0.54 6.39 5.35
CA ALA A 127 -0.79 4.97 5.56
C ALA A 127 0.27 4.31 6.47
N TYR A 128 1.55 4.60 6.24
CA TYR A 128 2.64 4.02 7.04
C TYR A 128 2.74 4.61 8.47
N SER A 129 2.18 5.79 8.72
CA SER A 129 2.06 6.34 10.09
C SER A 129 1.23 5.45 11.01
N GLN A 130 0.36 4.59 10.45
CA GLN A 130 -0.43 3.61 11.20
C GLN A 130 0.41 2.53 11.91
N GLY A 131 1.70 2.41 11.59
CA GLY A 131 2.63 1.58 12.35
C GLY A 131 2.68 1.90 13.85
N PHE A 132 2.29 3.13 14.22
CA PHE A 132 2.18 3.57 15.61
C PHE A 132 0.79 3.33 16.25
N TYR A 133 -0.17 2.76 15.53
CA TYR A 133 -1.52 2.59 16.07
C TYR A 133 -1.59 1.55 17.19
N ALA A 134 -0.82 0.46 17.12
CA ALA A 134 -0.77 -0.51 18.21
C ALA A 134 -0.31 0.13 19.55
N PRO A 135 0.87 0.80 19.63
CA PRO A 135 1.26 1.51 20.84
C PRO A 135 0.30 2.67 21.21
N MET A 136 -0.32 3.34 20.23
CA MET A 136 -1.33 4.36 20.50
C MET A 136 -2.55 3.78 21.21
N PHE A 137 -3.08 2.64 20.75
CA PHE A 137 -4.21 1.95 21.40
C PHE A 137 -3.89 1.51 22.84
N GLN A 138 -2.66 1.07 23.05
CA GLN A 138 -2.19 0.72 24.40
C GLN A 138 -2.18 1.93 25.32
N ARG A 139 -1.60 3.05 24.86
CA ARG A 139 -1.40 4.26 25.70
C ARG A 139 -2.70 5.03 25.91
N THR A 140 -3.55 5.16 24.87
CA THR A 140 -4.74 6.00 24.90
C THR A 140 -5.94 5.28 25.52
N TRP A 141 -6.14 4.00 25.22
CA TRP A 141 -7.34 3.25 25.63
C TRP A 141 -7.04 1.98 26.43
N GLY A 142 -5.77 1.70 26.74
CA GLY A 142 -5.39 0.53 27.53
C GLY A 142 -5.62 -0.82 26.83
N TRP A 143 -5.77 -0.83 25.49
CA TRP A 143 -5.89 -2.10 24.76
C TRP A 143 -4.54 -2.81 24.72
N GLU A 144 -4.54 -4.10 25.00
CA GLU A 144 -3.36 -4.93 24.80
C GLU A 144 -3.03 -5.07 23.30
N ALA A 145 -1.75 -5.26 22.99
CA ALA A 145 -1.27 -5.37 21.61
C ALA A 145 -1.97 -6.48 20.83
N GLU A 146 -2.26 -7.61 21.50
CA GLU A 146 -2.96 -8.75 20.92
C GLU A 146 -4.39 -8.39 20.54
N LYS A 147 -5.11 -7.70 21.43
CA LYS A 147 -6.48 -7.25 21.17
C LYS A 147 -6.53 -6.35 19.95
N TYR A 148 -5.61 -5.35 19.87
CA TYR A 148 -5.49 -4.50 18.69
C TYR A 148 -5.18 -5.32 17.44
N ALA A 149 -4.21 -6.24 17.48
CA ALA A 149 -3.79 -7.04 16.35
C ALA A 149 -4.92 -7.91 15.78
N VAL A 150 -5.75 -8.51 16.65
CA VAL A 150 -6.91 -9.31 16.23
C VAL A 150 -7.94 -8.43 15.51
N TRP A 151 -8.32 -7.29 16.10
CA TRP A 151 -9.30 -6.40 15.48
C TRP A 151 -8.79 -5.77 14.18
N ASN A 152 -7.51 -5.38 14.15
CA ASN A 152 -6.88 -4.88 12.94
C ASN A 152 -6.84 -5.96 11.84
N ALA A 153 -6.58 -7.22 12.20
CA ALA A 153 -6.62 -8.33 11.26
C ALA A 153 -8.01 -8.52 10.67
N VAL A 154 -9.08 -8.44 11.49
CA VAL A 154 -10.47 -8.52 11.01
C VAL A 154 -10.74 -7.42 9.99
N VAL A 155 -10.32 -6.18 10.28
CA VAL A 155 -10.45 -5.05 9.35
C VAL A 155 -9.69 -5.31 8.05
N LEU A 156 -8.44 -5.73 8.11
CA LEU A 156 -7.61 -5.99 6.92
C LEU A 156 -8.18 -7.15 6.07
N LEU A 157 -8.64 -8.22 6.69
CA LEU A 157 -9.18 -9.38 5.98
C LEU A 157 -10.54 -9.12 5.36
N ALA A 158 -11.40 -8.32 6.00
CA ALA A 158 -12.73 -8.01 5.50
C ALA A 158 -12.70 -6.82 4.52
N VAL A 159 -12.15 -5.68 4.94
CA VAL A 159 -12.24 -4.43 4.19
C VAL A 159 -11.26 -4.38 3.03
N GLY A 160 -10.03 -4.86 3.22
CA GLY A 160 -8.98 -4.80 2.19
C GLY A 160 -9.39 -5.45 0.87
N PRO A 161 -9.63 -6.77 0.83
CA PRO A 161 -10.00 -7.49 -0.40
C PRO A 161 -11.31 -6.99 -1.00
N LEU A 162 -12.30 -6.67 -0.16
CA LEU A 162 -13.58 -6.15 -0.62
C LEU A 162 -13.38 -4.83 -1.38
N THR A 163 -12.60 -3.92 -0.81
CA THR A 163 -12.33 -2.62 -1.41
C THR A 163 -11.55 -2.72 -2.70
N VAL A 164 -10.49 -3.55 -2.74
CA VAL A 164 -9.70 -3.76 -3.97
C VAL A 164 -10.57 -4.21 -5.12
N ASN A 165 -11.48 -5.17 -4.87
CA ASN A 165 -12.39 -5.68 -5.89
C ASN A 165 -13.42 -4.62 -6.33
N ILE A 166 -14.01 -3.88 -5.39
CA ILE A 166 -14.96 -2.80 -5.69
C ILE A 166 -14.26 -1.68 -6.48
N ALA A 167 -13.09 -1.25 -6.07
CA ALA A 167 -12.33 -0.19 -6.72
C ALA A 167 -11.92 -0.58 -8.15
N GLY A 168 -11.44 -1.81 -8.35
CA GLY A 168 -11.13 -2.35 -9.66
C GLY A 168 -12.36 -2.41 -10.57
N TRP A 169 -13.44 -3.02 -10.08
CA TRP A 169 -14.70 -3.11 -10.82
C TRP A 169 -15.26 -1.73 -11.19
N LEU A 170 -15.24 -0.78 -10.26
CA LEU A 170 -15.73 0.59 -10.50
C LEU A 170 -14.86 1.31 -11.52
N SER A 171 -13.53 1.13 -11.47
CA SER A 171 -12.60 1.65 -12.45
C SER A 171 -12.93 1.15 -13.86
N ASP A 172 -13.06 -0.17 -14.00
CA ASP A 172 -13.36 -0.81 -15.28
C ASP A 172 -14.73 -0.38 -15.84
N LYS A 173 -15.75 -0.30 -14.96
CA LYS A 173 -17.07 0.16 -15.33
C LYS A 173 -17.09 1.62 -15.80
N MET A 174 -16.39 2.51 -15.10
CA MET A 174 -16.29 3.91 -15.51
C MET A 174 -15.51 4.06 -16.82
N TYR A 175 -14.51 3.24 -17.03
CA TYR A 175 -13.74 3.21 -18.27
C TYR A 175 -14.61 2.75 -19.45
N SER A 176 -15.29 1.60 -19.33
CA SER A 176 -16.04 0.99 -20.42
C SER A 176 -17.38 1.70 -20.72
N GLU A 177 -18.17 2.02 -19.69
CA GLU A 177 -19.53 2.59 -19.90
C GLU A 177 -19.52 4.12 -20.09
N LYS A 178 -18.57 4.83 -19.46
CA LYS A 178 -18.52 6.30 -19.49
C LYS A 178 -17.34 6.85 -20.29
N ASN A 179 -16.57 5.99 -20.93
CA ASN A 179 -15.34 6.34 -21.68
C ASN A 179 -14.38 7.24 -20.86
N ARG A 180 -14.29 6.97 -19.53
CA ARG A 180 -13.49 7.75 -18.60
C ARG A 180 -12.12 7.12 -18.41
N LYS A 181 -11.16 7.50 -19.27
CA LYS A 181 -9.76 7.01 -19.17
C LYS A 181 -9.07 7.48 -17.88
N ASP A 182 -9.57 8.54 -17.24
CA ASP A 182 -9.14 9.06 -15.95
C ASP A 182 -9.74 8.35 -14.72
N ALA A 183 -10.62 7.36 -14.92
CA ALA A 183 -11.33 6.66 -13.85
C ALA A 183 -10.42 6.11 -12.75
N PRO A 184 -9.28 5.46 -13.03
CA PRO A 184 -8.39 4.99 -11.95
C PRO A 184 -7.87 6.13 -11.07
N LEU A 185 -7.50 7.28 -11.66
CA LEU A 185 -7.04 8.45 -10.90
C LEU A 185 -8.15 9.02 -10.02
N LEU A 186 -9.39 9.07 -10.52
CA LEU A 186 -10.53 9.55 -9.71
C LEU A 186 -10.77 8.68 -8.48
N ILE A 187 -10.59 7.36 -8.60
CA ILE A 187 -10.72 6.44 -7.47
C ILE A 187 -9.58 6.64 -6.46
N VAL A 188 -8.36 6.88 -6.93
CA VAL A 188 -7.22 7.26 -6.05
C VAL A 188 -7.57 8.51 -5.25
N ILE A 189 -8.11 9.53 -5.91
CA ILE A 189 -8.49 10.80 -5.26
C ILE A 189 -9.64 10.59 -4.28
N PHE A 190 -10.65 9.81 -4.65
CA PHE A 190 -11.73 9.46 -3.74
C PHE A 190 -11.22 8.72 -2.50
N GLY A 191 -10.29 7.76 -2.70
CA GLY A 191 -9.61 7.09 -1.61
C GLY A 191 -8.87 8.07 -0.68
N ALA A 192 -8.22 9.08 -1.23
CA ALA A 192 -7.53 10.13 -0.46
C ALA A 192 -8.51 10.98 0.37
N PHE A 193 -9.68 11.31 -0.18
CA PHE A 193 -10.75 12.04 0.53
C PHE A 193 -11.34 11.25 1.71
N ILE A 194 -11.24 9.93 1.70
CA ILE A 194 -11.61 9.10 2.84
C ILE A 194 -10.42 8.98 3.80
N LEU A 195 -9.23 8.67 3.28
CA LEU A 195 -8.02 8.38 4.07
C LEU A 195 -7.63 9.54 4.97
N VAL A 196 -7.59 10.78 4.45
CA VAL A 196 -7.09 11.92 5.20
C VAL A 196 -8.02 12.26 6.39
N PRO A 197 -9.33 12.51 6.21
CA PRO A 197 -10.20 12.82 7.34
C PRO A 197 -10.30 11.70 8.37
N THR A 198 -10.37 10.45 7.92
CA THR A 198 -10.44 9.31 8.83
C THR A 198 -9.13 9.05 9.56
N GLY A 199 -7.98 9.31 8.91
CA GLY A 199 -6.67 9.25 9.56
C GLY A 199 -6.50 10.30 10.66
N ILE A 200 -7.09 11.50 10.49
CA ILE A 200 -7.13 12.54 11.54
C ILE A 200 -8.11 12.12 12.64
N ALA A 201 -9.29 11.64 12.27
CA ALA A 201 -10.37 11.37 13.22
C ALA A 201 -10.09 10.13 14.09
N ALA A 202 -9.55 9.04 13.55
CA ALA A 202 -9.39 7.79 14.26
C ALA A 202 -8.61 7.93 15.59
N PRO A 203 -7.43 8.59 15.64
CA PRO A 203 -6.70 8.77 16.90
C PRO A 203 -7.39 9.68 17.92
N LEU A 204 -8.38 10.46 17.49
CA LEU A 204 -9.10 11.44 18.32
C LEU A 204 -10.46 10.93 18.81
N MET A 205 -10.82 9.68 18.51
CA MET A 205 -12.09 9.10 18.96
C MET A 205 -12.12 8.92 20.47
N PRO A 206 -13.32 9.05 21.10
CA PRO A 206 -13.47 8.92 22.54
C PRO A 206 -13.29 7.48 23.04
N THR A 207 -13.51 6.47 22.18
CA THR A 207 -13.36 5.06 22.54
C THR A 207 -12.58 4.29 21.48
N ALA A 208 -11.92 3.22 21.91
CA ALA A 208 -11.12 2.35 21.04
C ALA A 208 -11.98 1.67 19.96
N GLU A 209 -13.22 1.31 20.27
CA GLU A 209 -14.15 0.67 19.34
C GLU A 209 -14.54 1.63 18.19
N LEU A 210 -14.83 2.89 18.54
CA LEU A 210 -15.10 3.92 17.52
C LEU A 210 -13.85 4.22 16.70
N ALA A 211 -12.68 4.29 17.33
CA ALA A 211 -11.42 4.43 16.61
C ALA A 211 -11.22 3.29 15.60
N MET A 212 -11.49 2.04 16.01
CA MET A 212 -11.38 0.88 15.11
C MET A 212 -12.38 0.93 13.95
N ALA A 213 -13.61 1.38 14.18
CA ALA A 213 -14.60 1.59 13.12
C ALA A 213 -14.13 2.66 12.10
N VAL A 214 -13.54 3.76 12.59
CA VAL A 214 -12.96 4.79 11.71
C VAL A 214 -11.73 4.26 10.98
N ILE A 215 -10.90 3.42 11.61
CA ILE A 215 -9.77 2.73 10.96
C ILE A 215 -10.26 1.81 9.84
N ALA A 216 -11.40 1.15 9.99
CA ALA A 216 -11.98 0.35 8.90
C ALA A 216 -12.30 1.22 7.67
N LEU A 217 -12.88 2.41 7.86
CA LEU A 217 -13.08 3.39 6.79
C LEU A 217 -11.75 3.91 6.21
N ASN A 218 -10.77 4.14 7.07
CA ASN A 218 -9.43 4.54 6.64
C ASN A 218 -8.77 3.46 5.77
N THR A 219 -8.88 2.19 6.17
CA THR A 219 -8.40 1.04 5.40
C THR A 219 -9.07 0.95 4.04
N PHE A 220 -10.37 1.29 3.94
CA PHE A 220 -11.05 1.40 2.66
C PHE A 220 -10.37 2.45 1.77
N GLY A 221 -10.09 3.65 2.28
CA GLY A 221 -9.38 4.71 1.54
C GLY A 221 -8.00 4.27 1.04
N ILE A 222 -7.21 3.61 1.90
CA ILE A 222 -5.88 3.07 1.55
C ILE A 222 -5.99 2.01 0.45
N ALA A 223 -6.89 1.04 0.61
CA ALA A 223 -7.04 -0.07 -0.32
C ALA A 223 -7.52 0.40 -1.70
N ALA A 224 -8.46 1.36 -1.75
CA ALA A 224 -8.92 1.97 -2.99
C ALA A 224 -7.78 2.68 -3.73
N THR A 225 -6.99 3.48 -3.01
CA THR A 225 -5.82 4.16 -3.57
C THR A 225 -4.78 3.16 -4.09
N SER A 226 -4.45 2.14 -3.31
CA SER A 226 -3.44 1.13 -3.69
C SER A 226 -3.87 0.30 -4.89
N ALA A 227 -5.16 -0.04 -5.00
CA ALA A 227 -5.69 -0.87 -6.08
C ALA A 227 -5.62 -0.20 -7.44
N THR A 228 -5.81 1.13 -7.50
CA THR A 228 -5.98 1.84 -8.78
C THR A 228 -4.83 2.76 -9.16
N SER A 229 -3.90 3.06 -8.23
CA SER A 229 -2.78 3.96 -8.49
C SER A 229 -1.84 3.45 -9.59
N VAL A 230 -1.51 2.15 -9.57
CA VAL A 230 -0.65 1.56 -10.63
C VAL A 230 -1.37 1.57 -11.97
N THR A 231 -2.66 1.26 -12.00
CA THR A 231 -3.46 1.33 -13.24
C THR A 231 -3.48 2.74 -13.81
N ALA A 232 -3.65 3.76 -12.96
CA ALA A 232 -3.57 5.16 -13.38
C ALA A 232 -2.20 5.49 -13.98
N LEU A 233 -1.10 5.05 -13.34
CA LEU A 233 0.26 5.25 -13.85
C LEU A 233 0.46 4.57 -15.21
N LEU A 234 -0.01 3.34 -15.38
CA LEU A 234 0.14 2.57 -16.61
C LEU A 234 -0.62 3.18 -17.80
N ASN A 235 -1.76 3.86 -17.55
CA ASN A 235 -2.55 4.50 -18.60
C ASN A 235 -1.83 5.68 -19.27
N ILE A 236 -0.88 6.32 -18.57
CA ILE A 236 -0.10 7.45 -19.08
C ILE A 236 1.33 7.06 -19.47
N THR A 237 1.67 5.77 -19.36
CA THR A 237 3.05 5.30 -19.56
C THR A 237 3.16 4.46 -20.84
N PRO A 238 4.04 4.83 -21.78
CA PRO A 238 4.31 4.03 -22.97
C PRO A 238 4.72 2.59 -22.64
N GLY A 239 4.25 1.63 -23.44
CA GLY A 239 4.42 0.19 -23.19
C GLY A 239 5.87 -0.24 -22.91
N VAL A 240 6.80 0.35 -23.65
CA VAL A 240 8.23 -0.01 -23.62
C VAL A 240 8.90 0.30 -22.27
N ILE A 241 8.50 1.38 -21.58
CA ILE A 241 9.08 1.82 -20.31
C ILE A 241 8.23 1.46 -19.08
N ARG A 242 7.06 0.82 -19.23
CA ARG A 242 6.10 0.54 -18.15
C ARG A 242 6.72 -0.15 -16.95
N ALA A 243 7.48 -1.21 -17.18
CA ALA A 243 8.08 -1.99 -16.09
C ALA A 243 9.04 -1.16 -15.24
N GLN A 244 9.89 -0.35 -15.89
CA GLN A 244 10.87 0.51 -15.20
C GLN A 244 10.19 1.68 -14.49
N THR A 245 9.15 2.28 -15.12
CA THR A 245 8.36 3.36 -14.50
C THR A 245 7.63 2.88 -13.25
N VAL A 246 7.04 1.68 -13.27
CA VAL A 246 6.41 1.07 -12.09
C VAL A 246 7.43 0.77 -11.00
N ALA A 247 8.62 0.29 -11.36
CA ALA A 247 9.69 0.04 -10.40
C ALA A 247 10.15 1.35 -9.72
N LEU A 248 10.35 2.42 -10.51
CA LEU A 248 10.68 3.75 -10.01
C LEU A 248 9.58 4.30 -9.09
N TYR A 249 8.33 4.16 -9.49
CA TYR A 249 7.16 4.55 -8.70
C TYR A 249 7.15 3.86 -7.35
N TYR A 250 7.24 2.51 -7.30
CA TYR A 250 7.25 1.78 -6.03
C TYR A 250 8.46 2.11 -5.17
N MET A 251 9.63 2.33 -5.76
CA MET A 251 10.82 2.75 -5.03
C MET A 251 10.58 4.07 -4.31
N VAL A 252 10.07 5.08 -5.00
CA VAL A 252 9.87 6.43 -4.44
C VAL A 252 8.79 6.42 -3.37
N ILE A 253 7.63 5.81 -3.63
CA ILE A 253 6.52 5.79 -2.65
C ILE A 253 6.87 4.97 -1.40
N SER A 254 7.59 3.84 -1.55
CA SER A 254 7.98 3.00 -0.41
C SER A 254 9.01 3.70 0.47
N ILE A 255 10.04 4.32 -0.11
CA ILE A 255 11.03 5.08 0.64
C ILE A 255 10.35 6.24 1.37
N SER A 256 9.51 7.01 0.68
CA SER A 256 8.79 8.14 1.28
C SER A 256 7.90 7.68 2.44
N GLY A 257 7.13 6.61 2.26
CA GLY A 257 6.22 6.09 3.28
C GLY A 257 6.93 5.55 4.50
N LEU A 258 7.90 4.65 4.30
CA LEU A 258 8.64 3.99 5.38
C LEU A 258 9.52 4.96 6.17
N LEU A 259 10.10 5.95 5.48
CA LEU A 259 10.97 6.94 6.13
C LEU A 259 10.15 8.02 6.82
N LEU A 260 9.26 8.71 6.07
CA LEU A 260 8.60 9.92 6.58
C LEU A 260 7.38 9.61 7.48
N GLY A 261 6.64 8.53 7.22
CA GLY A 261 5.45 8.20 8.02
C GLY A 261 5.79 7.95 9.49
N PRO A 262 6.51 6.88 9.82
CA PRO A 262 6.90 6.58 11.20
C PRO A 262 7.79 7.64 11.82
N PHE A 263 8.76 8.20 11.05
CA PHE A 263 9.65 9.25 11.56
C PHE A 263 8.88 10.47 12.03
N THR A 264 7.90 10.94 11.24
CA THR A 264 7.13 12.13 11.63
C THR A 264 6.29 11.88 12.88
N VAL A 265 5.67 10.70 13.02
CA VAL A 265 4.93 10.35 14.25
C VAL A 265 5.87 10.34 15.45
N GLY A 266 7.02 9.66 15.35
CA GLY A 266 8.00 9.59 16.44
C GLY A 266 8.52 10.97 16.82
N TRP A 267 8.93 11.76 15.83
CA TRP A 267 9.44 13.12 16.07
C TRP A 267 8.40 14.03 16.75
N LEU A 268 7.15 14.00 16.29
CA LEU A 268 6.05 14.76 16.89
C LEU A 268 5.75 14.28 18.32
N SER A 269 5.77 12.96 18.55
CA SER A 269 5.59 12.41 19.88
C SER A 269 6.68 12.84 20.85
N ASP A 270 7.96 12.82 20.42
CA ASP A 270 9.08 13.11 21.30
C ASP A 270 9.28 14.61 21.57
N ASN A 271 9.02 15.46 20.57
CA ASN A 271 9.39 16.89 20.62
C ASN A 271 8.20 17.85 20.78
N VAL A 272 6.97 17.43 20.44
CA VAL A 272 5.81 18.34 20.39
C VAL A 272 4.72 17.95 21.38
N PHE A 273 4.25 16.71 21.33
CA PHE A 273 3.07 16.29 22.11
C PHE A 273 3.41 15.52 23.39
N GLY A 274 4.59 14.95 23.49
CA GLY A 274 4.98 14.04 24.56
C GLY A 274 4.48 12.60 24.31
N ASN A 275 5.20 11.64 24.89
CA ASN A 275 4.96 10.21 24.67
C ASN A 275 3.59 9.72 25.14
N GLU A 276 2.97 10.40 26.11
CA GLU A 276 1.63 10.06 26.61
C GLU A 276 0.53 10.47 25.62
N ASN A 277 0.79 11.46 24.79
CA ASN A 277 -0.15 12.02 23.81
C ASN A 277 0.14 11.51 22.37
N LEU A 278 0.50 10.25 22.22
CA LEU A 278 0.82 9.64 20.93
C LEU A 278 -0.35 9.73 19.92
N ASN A 279 -1.58 9.75 20.40
CA ASN A 279 -2.79 9.93 19.59
C ASN A 279 -2.78 11.27 18.82
N TYR A 280 -2.34 12.37 19.43
CA TYR A 280 -2.22 13.65 18.73
C TYR A 280 -1.11 13.63 17.68
N ALA A 281 0.01 12.96 17.96
CA ALA A 281 1.07 12.77 16.98
C ALA A 281 0.58 11.96 15.77
N CYS A 282 -0.17 10.89 15.99
CA CYS A 282 -0.78 10.08 14.93
C CYS A 282 -1.81 10.89 14.11
N ALA A 283 -2.62 11.73 14.74
CA ALA A 283 -3.59 12.58 14.06
C ALA A 283 -2.93 13.73 13.26
N ALA A 284 -1.82 14.26 13.75
CA ALA A 284 -1.11 15.37 13.12
C ALA A 284 -0.47 14.98 11.78
N VAL A 285 -0.03 13.75 11.60
CA VAL A 285 0.58 13.31 10.33
C VAL A 285 -0.39 13.44 9.15
N PRO A 286 -1.58 12.84 9.14
CA PRO A 286 -2.53 13.03 8.04
C PRO A 286 -3.06 14.49 7.95
N LEU A 287 -3.02 15.27 9.02
CA LEU A 287 -3.33 16.70 8.97
C LEU A 287 -2.24 17.47 8.20
N ILE A 288 -0.97 17.31 8.55
CA ILE A 288 0.17 18.00 7.93
C ILE A 288 0.28 17.66 6.44
N TYR A 289 0.32 16.37 6.12
CA TYR A 289 0.47 15.92 4.73
C TYR A 289 -0.84 16.05 3.95
N GLY A 290 -1.99 15.91 4.60
CA GLY A 290 -3.31 16.01 4.00
C GLY A 290 -3.65 17.41 3.47
N ILE A 291 -3.13 18.48 4.07
CA ILE A 291 -3.28 19.84 3.55
C ILE A 291 -2.75 19.96 2.12
N LEU A 292 -1.66 19.25 1.81
CA LEU A 292 -1.03 19.26 0.49
C LEU A 292 -1.77 18.37 -0.53
N VAL A 293 -2.64 17.48 -0.07
CA VAL A 293 -3.38 16.54 -0.94
C VAL A 293 -4.30 17.26 -1.91
N LEU A 294 -5.07 18.25 -1.43
CA LEU A 294 -6.04 18.97 -2.26
C LEU A 294 -5.40 19.72 -3.44
N PRO A 295 -4.37 20.57 -3.23
CA PRO A 295 -3.71 21.25 -4.34
C PRO A 295 -3.02 20.29 -5.29
N LEU A 296 -2.36 19.24 -4.77
CA LEU A 296 -1.71 18.22 -5.59
C LEU A 296 -2.72 17.40 -6.39
N ALA A 297 -3.86 17.02 -5.81
CA ALA A 297 -4.92 16.32 -6.52
C ALA A 297 -5.43 17.13 -7.73
N LYS A 298 -5.70 18.43 -7.52
CA LYS A 298 -6.13 19.33 -8.63
C LYS A 298 -5.09 19.43 -9.73
N PHE A 299 -3.81 19.53 -9.34
CA PHE A 299 -2.72 19.61 -10.30
C PHE A 299 -2.53 18.28 -11.04
N ALA A 300 -2.55 17.16 -10.31
CA ALA A 300 -2.45 15.82 -10.88
C ALA A 300 -3.58 15.52 -11.88
N ILE A 301 -4.85 15.85 -11.55
CA ILE A 301 -5.98 15.69 -12.48
C ILE A 301 -5.74 16.47 -13.77
N ARG A 302 -5.35 17.73 -13.67
CA ARG A 302 -5.14 18.59 -14.85
C ARG A 302 -4.04 18.04 -15.73
N SER A 303 -2.88 17.74 -15.16
CA SER A 303 -1.73 17.21 -15.91
C SER A 303 -2.03 15.83 -16.50
N TYR A 304 -2.77 15.00 -15.78
CA TYR A 304 -3.17 13.66 -16.22
C TYR A 304 -4.12 13.72 -17.42
N ASN A 305 -5.16 14.56 -17.35
CA ASN A 305 -6.11 14.70 -18.45
C ASN A 305 -5.49 15.35 -19.68
N GLN A 306 -4.53 16.26 -19.49
CA GLN A 306 -3.76 16.84 -20.60
C GLN A 306 -2.95 15.76 -21.31
N GLU A 307 -2.23 14.91 -20.57
CA GLU A 307 -1.46 13.82 -21.15
C GLU A 307 -2.33 12.80 -21.89
N LEU A 308 -3.50 12.44 -21.31
CA LEU A 308 -4.44 11.55 -21.99
C LEU A 308 -4.92 12.14 -23.32
N SER A 309 -5.15 13.44 -23.38
CA SER A 309 -5.56 14.11 -24.64
C SER A 309 -4.43 14.19 -25.68
N GLU A 310 -3.17 14.28 -25.24
CA GLU A 310 -2.00 14.23 -26.13
C GLU A 310 -1.83 12.83 -26.71
N ILE A 311 -1.95 11.77 -25.88
CA ILE A 311 -1.89 10.37 -26.35
C ILE A 311 -3.01 10.07 -27.36
N GLU A 312 -4.25 10.56 -27.12
CA GLU A 312 -5.38 10.37 -28.06
C GLU A 312 -5.20 11.08 -29.41
N GLN A 313 -4.36 12.07 -29.49
CA GLN A 313 -4.04 12.78 -30.76
C GLN A 313 -2.90 12.12 -31.52
N GLU A 314 -2.07 11.32 -30.87
CA GLU A 314 -0.96 10.58 -31.47
C GLU A 314 -1.39 9.20 -32.03
N ASP A 315 -2.51 8.61 -31.52
CA ASP A 315 -3.12 7.36 -31.98
C ASP A 315 -4.10 7.63 -33.16
#